data_445e913417c764c64e27df252097bb3c
#
_entry.id   445e913417c764c64e27df252097bb3c
#
_cell.length_a   1.000
_cell.length_b   1.000
_cell.length_c   1.000
_cell.angle_alpha   90.00
_cell.angle_beta   90.00
_cell.angle_gamma   90.00
#
_symmetry.space_group_name_H-M   'P 1'
#
loop_
_entity.id
_entity.type
_entity.pdbx_description
1 polymer ?
#
loop_
_entity_poly.entity_id
_entity_poly.type
_entity_poly.pdbx_seq_one_letter_code
_entity_poly.pdbx_strand_id
1 'polypeptide(L)'
;MKITENALKILQKRYFAGGETWEKLCERVAHKVAGDEKKSEDRVKWEKRYKEIMLDLDFLPNSPTLRNFGRNEGCGSACFVLPMEDSRRSIFKALSDAVDVQAYGGGTGMSFSSLRPKGDPIRSTGGTASGPLSFMEIFDFTIGDIIQQGGTREGANMGVLRVDHPDIERFVAAKTIEGTLKNFNLSAGITDAFMNAVKNDEDYDLVFNGKVYKTVSAPKIWETIIDGAWKNGEPGIVFLDTINTWVKLRRQTRVESSRFYHTVLVTLDPSIFHR
;
A
#
# COMPACT_ATOMS: atom_id res chain seq x y z
N MET A 1 -4.26 -2.07 31.30
CA MET A 1 -3.07 -1.18 31.20
C MET A 1 -3.53 0.27 31.18
N LYS A 2 -2.77 1.25 31.70
CA LYS A 2 -3.20 2.67 31.66
C LYS A 2 -2.67 3.35 30.42
N ILE A 3 -3.51 4.10 29.72
CA ILE A 3 -3.11 4.99 28.63
C ILE A 3 -2.12 6.03 29.20
N THR A 4 -0.97 6.18 28.54
CA THR A 4 0.03 7.19 28.94
C THR A 4 -0.46 8.60 28.63
N GLU A 5 0.08 9.60 29.30
CA GLU A 5 -0.27 11.01 29.06
C GLU A 5 -0.01 11.44 27.61
N ASN A 6 1.10 10.98 27.01
CA ASN A 6 1.42 11.27 25.62
C ASN A 6 0.44 10.60 24.65
N ALA A 7 0.06 9.33 24.91
CA ALA A 7 -0.97 8.65 24.12
C ALA A 7 -2.31 9.38 24.21
N LEU A 8 -2.70 9.84 25.41
CA LEU A 8 -3.93 10.60 25.61
C LEU A 8 -3.95 11.91 24.80
N LYS A 9 -2.86 12.65 24.77
CA LYS A 9 -2.73 13.87 23.93
C LYS A 9 -2.94 13.56 22.45
N ILE A 10 -2.37 12.44 21.93
CA ILE A 10 -2.56 12.01 20.55
C ILE A 10 -4.02 11.59 20.29
N LEU A 11 -4.61 10.82 21.20
CA LEU A 11 -6.00 10.39 21.12
C LEU A 11 -6.95 11.59 21.05
N GLN A 12 -6.78 12.57 21.93
CA GLN A 12 -7.57 13.81 21.95
C GLN A 12 -7.43 14.62 20.65
N LYS A 13 -6.22 14.71 20.11
CA LYS A 13 -5.95 15.49 18.90
C LYS A 13 -6.48 14.84 17.62
N ARG A 14 -6.46 13.49 17.54
CA ARG A 14 -6.66 12.78 16.26
C ARG A 14 -7.80 11.77 16.23
N TYR A 15 -8.23 11.24 17.37
CA TYR A 15 -9.14 10.10 17.43
C TYR A 15 -10.46 10.35 18.17
N PHE A 16 -10.46 11.19 19.19
CA PHE A 16 -11.67 11.44 19.97
C PHE A 16 -12.67 12.32 19.23
N ALA A 17 -13.95 11.99 19.33
CA ALA A 17 -15.03 12.94 19.04
C ALA A 17 -15.20 13.87 20.25
N GLY A 18 -15.72 15.07 20.06
CA GLY A 18 -15.79 16.14 21.06
C GLY A 18 -16.15 15.64 22.47
N GLY A 19 -15.16 15.69 23.37
CA GLY A 19 -15.31 15.23 24.75
C GLY A 19 -15.30 13.71 24.97
N GLU A 20 -14.96 12.91 23.97
CA GLU A 20 -14.87 11.45 24.08
C GLU A 20 -13.70 11.06 25.00
N THR A 21 -13.84 9.92 25.69
CA THR A 21 -12.78 9.27 26.45
C THR A 21 -12.32 8.01 25.72
N TRP A 22 -11.19 7.43 26.13
CA TRP A 22 -10.73 6.16 25.60
C TRP A 22 -11.78 5.05 25.74
N GLU A 23 -12.43 4.99 26.88
CA GLU A 23 -13.47 4.02 27.16
C GLU A 23 -14.67 4.17 26.22
N LYS A 24 -15.14 5.40 26.00
CA LYS A 24 -16.24 5.71 25.07
C LYS A 24 -15.87 5.40 23.62
N LEU A 25 -14.60 5.65 23.22
CA LEU A 25 -14.11 5.29 21.90
C LEU A 25 -14.15 3.76 21.72
N CYS A 26 -13.63 2.99 22.68
CA CYS A 26 -13.68 1.52 22.63
C CYS A 26 -15.12 1.00 22.56
N GLU A 27 -16.03 1.58 23.33
CA GLU A 27 -17.45 1.23 23.30
C GLU A 27 -18.09 1.50 21.93
N ARG A 28 -17.89 2.69 21.38
CA ARG A 28 -18.39 3.08 20.05
C ARG A 28 -17.90 2.15 18.95
N VAL A 29 -16.61 1.85 18.92
CA VAL A 29 -16.01 0.96 17.92
C VAL A 29 -16.52 -0.47 18.09
N ALA A 30 -16.54 -0.99 19.32
CA ALA A 30 -17.03 -2.33 19.63
C ALA A 30 -18.51 -2.49 19.23
N HIS A 31 -19.35 -1.51 19.57
CA HIS A 31 -20.76 -1.49 19.18
C HIS A 31 -20.94 -1.55 17.66
N LYS A 32 -20.19 -0.71 16.91
CA LYS A 32 -20.28 -0.69 15.44
C LYS A 32 -19.86 -2.01 14.82
N VAL A 33 -18.76 -2.61 15.28
CA VAL A 33 -18.26 -3.90 14.75
C VAL A 33 -19.21 -5.04 15.08
N ALA A 34 -19.70 -5.12 16.32
CA ALA A 34 -20.64 -6.15 16.75
C ALA A 34 -22.00 -6.04 16.04
N GLY A 35 -22.34 -4.87 15.52
CA GLY A 35 -23.58 -4.65 14.77
C GLY A 35 -23.75 -5.53 13.53
N ASP A 36 -22.67 -6.04 12.96
CA ASP A 36 -22.69 -6.94 11.80
C ASP A 36 -23.04 -8.40 12.15
N GLU A 37 -23.06 -8.74 13.46
CA GLU A 37 -23.48 -10.06 13.90
C GLU A 37 -24.98 -10.27 13.65
N LYS A 38 -25.33 -11.44 13.10
CA LYS A 38 -26.71 -11.74 12.70
C LYS A 38 -27.67 -11.89 13.88
N LYS A 39 -27.21 -12.48 14.99
CA LYS A 39 -28.02 -12.74 16.17
C LYS A 39 -27.80 -11.66 17.24
N SER A 40 -28.89 -11.24 17.88
CA SER A 40 -28.82 -10.21 18.95
C SER A 40 -27.96 -10.65 20.14
N GLU A 41 -28.02 -11.91 20.52
CA GLU A 41 -27.21 -12.47 21.61
C GLU A 41 -25.71 -12.42 21.28
N ASP A 42 -25.34 -12.72 20.03
CA ASP A 42 -23.96 -12.66 19.55
C ASP A 42 -23.47 -11.19 19.52
N ARG A 43 -24.34 -10.24 19.14
CA ARG A 43 -24.00 -8.80 19.20
C ARG A 43 -23.58 -8.37 20.59
N VAL A 44 -24.37 -8.66 21.61
CA VAL A 44 -24.07 -8.30 22.99
C VAL A 44 -22.78 -8.96 23.47
N LYS A 45 -22.61 -10.26 23.16
CA LYS A 45 -21.40 -11.03 23.51
C LYS A 45 -20.15 -10.43 22.89
N TRP A 46 -20.19 -10.18 21.57
CA TRP A 46 -19.02 -9.70 20.83
C TRP A 46 -18.73 -8.22 21.10
N GLU A 47 -19.73 -7.38 21.28
CA GLU A 47 -19.55 -5.99 21.71
C GLU A 47 -18.77 -5.90 23.01
N LYS A 48 -19.17 -6.69 24.03
CA LYS A 48 -18.45 -6.77 25.30
C LYS A 48 -17.01 -7.23 25.07
N ARG A 49 -16.80 -8.30 24.31
CA ARG A 49 -15.45 -8.86 24.07
C ARG A 49 -14.55 -7.90 23.33
N TYR A 50 -15.04 -7.24 22.26
CA TYR A 50 -14.25 -6.27 21.51
C TYR A 50 -13.89 -5.05 22.35
N LYS A 51 -14.82 -4.57 23.20
CA LYS A 51 -14.53 -3.49 24.14
C LYS A 51 -13.43 -3.89 25.13
N GLU A 52 -13.50 -5.07 25.72
CA GLU A 52 -12.51 -5.57 26.69
C GLU A 52 -11.10 -5.62 26.11
N ILE A 53 -10.90 -6.27 24.95
CA ILE A 53 -9.57 -6.42 24.34
C ILE A 53 -8.94 -5.09 23.93
N MET A 54 -9.75 -4.09 23.57
CA MET A 54 -9.24 -2.73 23.29
C MET A 54 -8.89 -1.99 24.58
N LEU A 55 -9.71 -2.08 25.62
CA LEU A 55 -9.45 -1.44 26.91
C LEU A 55 -8.18 -1.98 27.58
N ASP A 56 -7.95 -3.29 27.45
CA ASP A 56 -6.76 -3.97 27.99
C ASP A 56 -5.51 -3.74 27.14
N LEU A 57 -5.67 -3.14 25.95
CA LEU A 57 -4.63 -2.93 24.93
C LEU A 57 -4.04 -4.24 24.37
N ASP A 58 -4.80 -5.33 24.45
CA ASP A 58 -4.44 -6.61 23.84
C ASP A 58 -4.56 -6.55 22.31
N PHE A 59 -5.46 -5.68 21.82
CA PHE A 59 -5.65 -5.44 20.39
C PHE A 59 -6.07 -3.98 20.14
N LEU A 60 -5.44 -3.37 19.14
CA LEU A 60 -5.84 -2.06 18.61
C LEU A 60 -6.16 -2.19 17.11
N PRO A 61 -7.39 -1.87 16.71
CA PRO A 61 -7.71 -1.78 15.30
C PRO A 61 -6.94 -0.63 14.62
N ASN A 62 -6.92 -0.62 13.28
CA ASN A 62 -6.24 0.44 12.55
C ASN A 62 -6.83 1.84 12.85
N SER A 63 -6.05 2.86 12.54
CA SER A 63 -6.42 4.26 12.81
C SER A 63 -7.77 4.69 12.22
N PRO A 64 -8.13 4.36 10.96
CA PRO A 64 -9.45 4.68 10.42
C PRO A 64 -10.59 4.01 11.18
N THR A 65 -10.45 2.76 11.59
CA THR A 65 -11.47 2.07 12.40
C THR A 65 -11.68 2.77 13.75
N LEU A 66 -10.58 3.05 14.48
CA LEU A 66 -10.66 3.77 15.76
C LEU A 66 -11.31 5.15 15.61
N ARG A 67 -11.00 5.86 14.51
CA ARG A 67 -11.49 7.21 14.27
C ARG A 67 -12.93 7.23 13.78
N ASN A 68 -13.28 6.39 12.80
CA ASN A 68 -14.50 6.56 12.00
C ASN A 68 -15.64 5.63 12.39
N PHE A 69 -15.37 4.41 12.89
CA PHE A 69 -16.43 3.46 13.23
C PHE A 69 -17.36 4.00 14.31
N GLY A 70 -18.66 3.89 14.05
CA GLY A 70 -19.71 4.47 14.91
C GLY A 70 -19.87 5.98 14.78
N ARG A 71 -19.21 6.63 13.79
CA ARG A 71 -19.48 7.99 13.34
C ARG A 71 -20.21 7.94 11.99
N ASN A 72 -20.80 9.03 11.58
CA ASN A 72 -21.56 9.10 10.33
C ASN A 72 -20.68 9.29 9.08
N GLU A 73 -19.37 9.43 9.24
CA GLU A 73 -18.45 9.79 8.17
C GLU A 73 -17.18 8.93 8.22
N GLY A 74 -16.65 8.63 7.04
CA GLY A 74 -15.34 8.01 6.87
C GLY A 74 -15.37 6.49 6.72
N CYS A 75 -14.25 5.95 6.25
CA CYS A 75 -14.02 4.53 6.02
C CYS A 75 -13.29 3.90 7.21
N GLY A 76 -13.52 2.61 7.46
CA GLY A 76 -12.78 1.83 8.46
C GLY A 76 -11.47 1.23 7.94
N SER A 77 -11.25 1.22 6.63
CA SER A 77 -10.05 0.67 6.01
C SER A 77 -8.97 1.74 5.84
N ALA A 78 -7.71 1.34 6.07
CA ALA A 78 -6.57 2.25 6.01
C ALA A 78 -5.91 2.30 4.64
N CYS A 79 -5.85 1.16 3.95
CA CYS A 79 -5.05 1.01 2.74
C CYS A 79 -5.78 0.17 1.70
N PHE A 80 -5.57 0.52 0.44
CA PHE A 80 -6.25 -0.06 -0.71
C PHE A 80 -5.23 -0.40 -1.78
N VAL A 81 -5.34 -1.58 -2.39
CA VAL A 81 -4.51 -1.94 -3.54
C VAL A 81 -5.31 -1.74 -4.81
N LEU A 82 -4.77 -0.94 -5.70
CA LEU A 82 -5.39 -0.60 -6.97
C LEU A 82 -4.75 -1.41 -8.10
N PRO A 83 -5.56 -2.12 -8.91
CA PRO A 83 -5.05 -2.83 -10.08
C PRO A 83 -4.64 -1.84 -11.15
N MET A 84 -3.55 -2.15 -11.87
CA MET A 84 -3.06 -1.35 -12.97
C MET A 84 -2.52 -2.23 -14.08
N GLU A 85 -2.95 -1.98 -15.31
CA GLU A 85 -2.53 -2.68 -16.51
C GLU A 85 -1.80 -1.71 -17.45
N ASP A 86 -1.03 -2.24 -18.43
CA ASP A 86 -0.26 -1.48 -19.42
C ASP A 86 -1.16 -0.81 -20.47
N SER A 87 -2.07 0.03 -20.02
CA SER A 87 -2.91 0.86 -20.88
C SER A 87 -3.18 2.22 -20.24
N ARG A 88 -3.23 3.28 -21.04
CA ARG A 88 -3.55 4.63 -20.55
C ARG A 88 -4.85 4.64 -19.76
N ARG A 89 -5.87 3.94 -20.25
CA ARG A 89 -7.18 3.88 -19.59
C ARG A 89 -7.09 3.26 -18.19
N SER A 90 -6.36 2.15 -18.04
CA SER A 90 -6.18 1.50 -16.74
C SER A 90 -5.35 2.36 -15.78
N ILE A 91 -4.27 2.98 -16.28
CA ILE A 91 -3.40 3.85 -15.45
C ILE A 91 -4.19 5.04 -14.92
N PHE A 92 -4.92 5.76 -15.77
CA PHE A 92 -5.70 6.94 -15.33
C PHE A 92 -6.95 6.56 -14.52
N LYS A 93 -7.50 5.36 -14.73
CA LYS A 93 -8.53 4.84 -13.83
C LYS A 93 -7.95 4.60 -12.43
N ALA A 94 -6.79 3.95 -12.33
CA ALA A 94 -6.12 3.75 -11.04
C ALA A 94 -5.79 5.08 -10.34
N LEU A 95 -5.42 6.11 -11.10
CA LEU A 95 -5.22 7.46 -10.55
C LEU A 95 -6.53 8.04 -10.00
N SER A 96 -7.63 7.96 -10.74
CA SER A 96 -8.94 8.41 -10.26
C SER A 96 -9.36 7.68 -8.99
N ASP A 97 -9.22 6.35 -8.97
CA ASP A 97 -9.55 5.54 -7.80
C ASP A 97 -8.66 5.90 -6.59
N ALA A 98 -7.38 6.23 -6.83
CA ALA A 98 -6.46 6.69 -5.79
C ALA A 98 -6.89 8.03 -5.18
N VAL A 99 -7.34 8.95 -6.03
CA VAL A 99 -7.89 10.25 -5.60
C VAL A 99 -9.08 10.05 -4.68
N ASP A 100 -10.02 9.21 -5.08
CA ASP A 100 -11.25 8.93 -4.29
C ASP A 100 -10.88 8.31 -2.94
N VAL A 101 -10.00 7.32 -2.91
CA VAL A 101 -9.54 6.69 -1.66
C VAL A 101 -8.85 7.69 -0.74
N GLN A 102 -7.98 8.53 -1.28
CA GLN A 102 -7.20 9.46 -0.47
C GLN A 102 -8.01 10.67 0.01
N ALA A 103 -9.05 11.06 -0.72
CA ALA A 103 -10.01 12.06 -0.24
C ALA A 103 -10.65 11.67 1.10
N TYR A 104 -10.80 10.35 1.36
CA TYR A 104 -11.27 9.81 2.64
C TYR A 104 -10.14 9.46 3.62
N GLY A 105 -8.89 9.86 3.33
CA GLY A 105 -7.72 9.60 4.18
C GLY A 105 -7.20 8.15 4.11
N GLY A 106 -7.58 7.37 3.08
CA GLY A 106 -7.02 6.06 2.79
C GLY A 106 -5.65 6.15 2.11
N GLY A 107 -4.76 5.19 2.36
CA GLY A 107 -3.53 5.00 1.59
C GLY A 107 -3.75 4.07 0.40
N THR A 108 -3.00 4.24 -0.67
CA THR A 108 -3.09 3.41 -1.88
C THR A 108 -1.79 2.69 -2.19
N GLY A 109 -1.88 1.47 -2.73
CA GLY A 109 -0.74 0.68 -3.17
C GLY A 109 -0.94 0.16 -4.59
N MET A 110 0.11 0.22 -5.41
CA MET A 110 0.07 -0.19 -6.81
C MET A 110 1.35 -0.91 -7.21
N SER A 111 1.21 -1.95 -8.05
CA SER A 111 2.35 -2.51 -8.77
C SER A 111 2.49 -1.85 -10.14
N PHE A 112 3.65 -1.31 -10.38
CA PHE A 112 4.02 -0.73 -11.68
C PHE A 112 4.71 -1.74 -12.60
N SER A 113 4.84 -2.98 -12.17
CA SER A 113 5.58 -4.04 -12.86
C SER A 113 4.93 -4.51 -14.17
N SER A 114 3.64 -4.26 -14.34
CA SER A 114 2.91 -4.55 -15.57
C SER A 114 3.14 -3.52 -16.67
N LEU A 115 3.65 -2.33 -16.33
CA LEU A 115 3.85 -1.26 -17.31
C LEU A 115 5.11 -1.52 -18.13
N ARG A 116 5.03 -1.29 -19.44
CA ARG A 116 6.17 -1.42 -20.34
C ARG A 116 7.31 -0.49 -19.97
N PRO A 117 8.56 -0.92 -20.18
CA PRO A 117 9.73 -0.14 -19.83
C PRO A 117 9.89 1.13 -20.69
N LYS A 118 10.68 2.06 -20.19
CA LYS A 118 11.06 3.26 -20.92
C LYS A 118 11.74 2.93 -22.24
N GLY A 119 11.30 3.61 -23.31
CA GLY A 119 11.84 3.42 -24.65
C GLY A 119 11.12 2.35 -25.49
N ASP A 120 10.22 1.57 -24.91
CA ASP A 120 9.44 0.59 -25.66
C ASP A 120 8.52 1.26 -26.70
N PRO A 121 8.38 0.68 -27.90
CA PRO A 121 7.54 1.26 -28.94
C PRO A 121 6.05 1.21 -28.56
N ILE A 122 5.36 2.31 -28.79
CA ILE A 122 3.90 2.41 -28.66
C ILE A 122 3.27 2.24 -30.04
N ARG A 123 2.79 1.02 -30.34
CA ARG A 123 2.24 0.68 -31.65
C ARG A 123 1.06 1.57 -32.10
N SER A 124 0.23 2.01 -31.16
CA SER A 124 -0.98 2.81 -31.47
C SER A 124 -0.69 4.26 -31.85
N THR A 125 0.46 4.81 -31.49
CA THR A 125 0.80 6.24 -31.68
C THR A 125 2.13 6.45 -32.41
N GLY A 126 2.91 5.38 -32.66
CA GLY A 126 4.24 5.46 -33.27
C GLY A 126 5.32 6.08 -32.36
N GLY A 127 4.99 6.36 -31.11
CA GLY A 127 5.94 6.92 -30.14
C GLY A 127 6.64 5.88 -29.28
N THR A 128 7.34 6.33 -28.26
CA THR A 128 8.03 5.49 -27.26
C THR A 128 7.45 5.68 -25.87
N ALA A 129 7.47 4.63 -25.06
CA ALA A 129 6.99 4.64 -23.69
C ALA A 129 7.91 5.46 -22.75
N SER A 130 7.33 6.17 -21.83
CA SER A 130 8.04 6.92 -20.80
C SER A 130 8.51 6.05 -19.63
N GLY A 131 7.89 4.87 -19.46
CA GLY A 131 8.17 3.91 -18.40
C GLY A 131 7.40 4.16 -17.09
N PRO A 132 7.51 3.24 -16.12
CA PRO A 132 6.76 3.28 -14.87
C PRO A 132 6.94 4.58 -14.07
N LEU A 133 8.19 5.07 -13.94
CA LEU A 133 8.50 6.23 -13.10
C LEU A 133 7.77 7.50 -13.52
N SER A 134 7.62 7.73 -14.83
CA SER A 134 6.91 8.92 -15.32
C SER A 134 5.42 8.89 -14.93
N PHE A 135 4.82 7.72 -14.86
CA PHE A 135 3.45 7.61 -14.34
C PHE A 135 3.42 7.79 -12.82
N MET A 136 4.41 7.29 -12.08
CA MET A 136 4.52 7.54 -10.64
C MET A 136 4.62 9.04 -10.34
N GLU A 137 5.35 9.81 -11.13
CA GLU A 137 5.43 11.28 -11.01
C GLU A 137 4.06 11.95 -11.17
N ILE A 138 3.20 11.45 -12.08
CA ILE A 138 1.83 11.96 -12.24
C ILE A 138 1.00 11.69 -10.97
N PHE A 139 1.07 10.48 -10.43
CA PHE A 139 0.39 10.13 -9.18
C PHE A 139 0.92 10.98 -8.01
N ASP A 140 2.23 11.12 -7.89
CA ASP A 140 2.88 11.89 -6.83
C ASP A 140 2.43 13.35 -6.83
N PHE A 141 2.47 13.98 -8.01
CA PHE A 141 2.04 15.37 -8.18
C PHE A 141 0.54 15.55 -7.93
N THR A 142 -0.30 14.68 -8.52
CA THR A 142 -1.76 14.79 -8.38
C THR A 142 -2.18 14.68 -6.92
N ILE A 143 -1.62 13.73 -6.19
CA ILE A 143 -2.04 13.42 -4.82
C ILE A 143 -1.41 14.40 -3.82
N GLY A 144 -0.16 14.79 -4.03
CA GLY A 144 0.55 15.67 -3.11
C GLY A 144 0.19 17.13 -3.24
N ASP A 145 0.04 17.62 -4.47
CA ASP A 145 -0.01 19.05 -4.73
C ASP A 145 -1.39 19.57 -5.18
N ILE A 146 -2.24 18.68 -5.75
CA ILE A 146 -3.55 19.11 -6.31
C ILE A 146 -4.70 18.76 -5.40
N ILE A 147 -4.67 17.58 -4.76
CA ILE A 147 -5.80 17.06 -4.01
C ILE A 147 -5.70 17.50 -2.56
N GLN A 148 -6.70 18.26 -2.11
CA GLN A 148 -6.89 18.49 -0.70
C GLN A 148 -7.33 17.19 -0.05
N GLN A 149 -6.42 16.60 0.72
CA GLN A 149 -6.70 15.38 1.47
C GLN A 149 -7.70 15.65 2.59
N GLY A 150 -8.64 14.73 2.77
CA GLY A 150 -9.73 14.88 3.73
C GLY A 150 -9.26 14.87 5.18
N GLY A 151 -9.28 16.03 5.82
CA GLY A 151 -9.17 16.13 7.27
C GLY A 151 -7.75 15.96 7.84
N THR A 152 -7.61 15.21 8.94
CA THR A 152 -6.38 15.15 9.75
C THR A 152 -5.43 14.02 9.37
N ARG A 153 -5.73 13.23 8.34
CA ARG A 153 -4.89 12.14 7.87
C ARG A 153 -4.55 12.35 6.40
N GLU A 154 -3.28 12.49 6.13
CA GLU A 154 -2.73 12.48 4.78
C GLU A 154 -2.63 11.03 4.30
N GLY A 155 -3.09 10.76 3.07
CA GLY A 155 -2.88 9.49 2.39
C GLY A 155 -1.44 9.41 1.88
N ALA A 156 -0.98 8.20 1.63
CA ALA A 156 0.31 7.97 1.00
C ALA A 156 0.17 6.89 -0.06
N ASN A 157 1.04 6.93 -1.06
CA ASN A 157 1.13 5.88 -2.06
C ASN A 157 2.21 4.87 -1.71
N MET A 158 1.99 3.62 -2.11
CA MET A 158 3.01 2.59 -2.16
C MET A 158 3.21 2.16 -3.61
N GLY A 159 4.44 2.26 -4.11
CA GLY A 159 4.83 1.79 -5.43
C GLY A 159 5.71 0.54 -5.33
N VAL A 160 5.33 -0.52 -6.04
CA VAL A 160 6.14 -1.74 -6.14
C VAL A 160 6.60 -1.93 -7.59
N LEU A 161 7.89 -2.22 -7.78
CA LEU A 161 8.44 -2.66 -9.06
C LEU A 161 9.21 -3.97 -8.86
N ARG A 162 8.95 -4.97 -9.72
CA ARG A 162 9.69 -6.23 -9.69
C ARG A 162 11.15 -6.00 -10.02
N VAL A 163 12.02 -6.75 -9.37
CA VAL A 163 13.47 -6.63 -9.54
C VAL A 163 13.96 -7.03 -10.95
N ASP A 164 13.18 -7.85 -11.66
CA ASP A 164 13.46 -8.24 -13.05
C ASP A 164 12.94 -7.23 -14.09
N HIS A 165 12.30 -6.13 -13.67
CA HIS A 165 11.81 -5.12 -14.60
C HIS A 165 12.97 -4.28 -15.20
N PRO A 166 12.96 -3.96 -16.51
CA PRO A 166 14.04 -3.20 -17.15
C PRO A 166 14.34 -1.81 -16.56
N ASP A 167 13.36 -1.17 -15.93
CA ASP A 167 13.54 0.13 -15.26
C ASP A 167 13.94 0.03 -13.78
N ILE A 168 14.28 -1.16 -13.26
CA ILE A 168 14.55 -1.36 -11.82
C ILE A 168 15.71 -0.49 -11.30
N GLU A 169 16.79 -0.37 -12.05
CA GLU A 169 17.95 0.44 -11.63
C GLU A 169 17.54 1.91 -11.42
N ARG A 170 16.67 2.43 -12.28
CA ARG A 170 16.13 3.79 -12.13
C ARG A 170 15.17 3.91 -10.97
N PHE A 171 14.38 2.86 -10.73
CA PHE A 171 13.39 2.82 -9.65
C PHE A 171 14.07 2.82 -8.28
N VAL A 172 15.07 1.96 -8.07
CA VAL A 172 15.77 1.88 -6.77
C VAL A 172 16.58 3.14 -6.47
N ALA A 173 17.03 3.86 -7.49
CA ALA A 173 17.74 5.12 -7.37
C ALA A 173 16.82 6.36 -7.33
N ALA A 174 15.52 6.21 -7.54
CA ALA A 174 14.62 7.36 -7.73
C ALA A 174 14.63 8.37 -6.57
N LYS A 175 14.72 7.89 -5.34
CA LYS A 175 14.72 8.73 -4.13
C LYS A 175 16.11 9.15 -3.63
N THR A 176 17.15 8.92 -4.40
CA THR A 176 18.48 9.48 -4.10
C THR A 176 18.51 11.02 -4.30
N ILE A 177 17.57 11.55 -5.07
CA ILE A 177 17.35 12.99 -5.25
C ILE A 177 16.22 13.41 -4.31
N GLU A 178 16.52 14.31 -3.38
CA GLU A 178 15.56 14.83 -2.42
C GLU A 178 14.36 15.48 -3.13
N GLY A 179 13.15 15.18 -2.62
CA GLY A 179 11.90 15.70 -3.19
C GLY A 179 11.30 14.86 -4.33
N THR A 180 12.01 13.86 -4.86
CA THR A 180 11.47 12.97 -5.89
C THR A 180 10.53 11.96 -5.26
N LEU A 181 9.31 11.80 -5.85
CA LEU A 181 8.28 10.87 -5.38
C LEU A 181 8.02 10.95 -3.87
N LYS A 182 7.91 12.17 -3.35
CA LYS A 182 7.80 12.46 -1.90
C LYS A 182 6.58 11.80 -1.24
N ASN A 183 5.51 11.57 -2.01
CA ASN A 183 4.26 10.96 -1.53
C ASN A 183 4.18 9.45 -1.81
N PHE A 184 5.30 8.83 -2.22
CA PHE A 184 5.43 7.40 -2.42
C PHE A 184 6.38 6.78 -1.40
N ASN A 185 6.01 5.62 -0.89
CA ASN A 185 6.95 4.63 -0.41
C ASN A 185 7.27 3.68 -1.57
N LEU A 186 8.55 3.42 -1.81
CA LEU A 186 9.00 2.53 -2.88
C LEU A 186 9.44 1.18 -2.31
N SER A 187 9.08 0.09 -3.00
CA SER A 187 9.61 -1.24 -2.67
C SER A 187 9.96 -2.03 -3.91
N ALA A 188 11.13 -2.65 -3.90
CA ALA A 188 11.54 -3.61 -4.90
C ALA A 188 10.89 -4.98 -4.62
N GLY A 189 10.21 -5.53 -5.62
CA GLY A 189 9.63 -6.88 -5.56
C GLY A 189 10.70 -7.93 -5.87
N ILE A 190 11.25 -8.55 -4.85
CA ILE A 190 12.38 -9.48 -4.92
C ILE A 190 11.90 -10.89 -5.18
N THR A 191 12.58 -11.60 -6.11
CA THR A 191 12.34 -13.02 -6.41
C THR A 191 13.42 -13.91 -5.79
N ASP A 192 13.10 -15.18 -5.55
CA ASP A 192 14.08 -16.17 -5.08
C ASP A 192 15.23 -16.34 -6.09
N ALA A 193 14.92 -16.28 -7.39
CA ALA A 193 15.93 -16.33 -8.45
C ALA A 193 16.94 -15.18 -8.35
N PHE A 194 16.46 -13.96 -8.10
CA PHE A 194 17.34 -12.80 -7.89
C PHE A 194 18.21 -12.97 -6.65
N MET A 195 17.66 -13.42 -5.52
CA MET A 195 18.43 -13.63 -4.30
C MET A 195 19.47 -14.73 -4.46
N ASN A 196 19.19 -15.76 -5.25
CA ASN A 196 20.19 -16.79 -5.59
C ASN A 196 21.32 -16.20 -6.45
N ALA A 197 21.00 -15.37 -7.44
CA ALA A 197 22.01 -14.68 -8.24
C ALA A 197 22.88 -13.74 -7.39
N VAL A 198 22.30 -13.00 -6.45
CA VAL A 198 23.06 -12.19 -5.48
C VAL A 198 24.00 -13.04 -4.65
N LYS A 199 23.53 -14.17 -4.11
CA LYS A 199 24.32 -15.07 -3.26
C LYS A 199 25.47 -15.72 -3.99
N ASN A 200 25.29 -16.01 -5.28
CA ASN A 200 26.27 -16.68 -6.12
C ASN A 200 27.20 -15.71 -6.88
N ASP A 201 27.03 -14.40 -6.71
CA ASP A 201 27.76 -13.36 -7.45
C ASP A 201 27.56 -13.46 -8.97
N GLU A 202 26.31 -13.65 -9.38
CA GLU A 202 25.91 -13.87 -10.77
C GLU A 202 25.25 -12.64 -11.39
N ASP A 203 25.26 -12.61 -12.72
CA ASP A 203 24.46 -11.68 -13.50
C ASP A 203 22.99 -12.09 -13.50
N TYR A 204 22.10 -11.11 -13.71
CA TYR A 204 20.67 -11.27 -13.70
C TYR A 204 20.00 -10.55 -14.87
N ASP A 205 19.08 -11.24 -15.55
CA ASP A 205 18.37 -10.70 -16.70
C ASP A 205 17.19 -9.83 -16.28
N LEU A 206 17.14 -8.62 -16.81
CA LEU A 206 15.98 -7.74 -16.73
C LEU A 206 15.03 -8.05 -17.89
N VAL A 207 13.82 -8.51 -17.55
CA VAL A 207 12.88 -9.12 -18.50
C VAL A 207 11.53 -8.42 -18.46
N PHE A 208 10.94 -8.16 -19.62
CA PHE A 208 9.55 -7.73 -19.72
C PHE A 208 8.86 -8.49 -20.86
N ASN A 209 7.69 -9.08 -20.57
CA ASN A 209 6.92 -9.91 -21.50
C ASN A 209 7.76 -10.99 -22.21
N GLY A 210 8.66 -11.65 -21.49
CA GLY A 210 9.52 -12.72 -22.01
C GLY A 210 10.72 -12.27 -22.86
N LYS A 211 10.89 -10.96 -23.05
CA LYS A 211 12.06 -10.39 -23.73
C LYS A 211 13.09 -9.91 -22.72
N VAL A 212 14.34 -10.32 -22.89
CA VAL A 212 15.49 -9.78 -22.14
C VAL A 212 15.85 -8.42 -22.73
N TYR A 213 15.92 -7.41 -21.89
CA TYR A 213 16.29 -6.03 -22.25
C TYR A 213 17.74 -5.72 -21.90
N LYS A 214 18.19 -6.25 -20.78
CA LYS A 214 19.53 -6.00 -20.26
C LYS A 214 19.90 -7.11 -19.29
N THR A 215 21.18 -7.49 -19.26
CA THR A 215 21.76 -8.33 -18.22
C THR A 215 22.62 -7.45 -17.31
N VAL A 216 22.48 -7.58 -16.00
CA VAL A 216 23.10 -6.73 -15.00
C VAL A 216 23.63 -7.57 -13.82
N SER A 217 24.62 -7.07 -13.10
CA SER A 217 25.11 -7.74 -11.89
C SER A 217 24.02 -7.68 -10.78
N ALA A 218 23.55 -8.85 -10.34
CA ALA A 218 22.60 -8.94 -9.23
C ALA A 218 23.12 -8.35 -7.92
N PRO A 219 24.39 -8.62 -7.49
CA PRO A 219 24.97 -7.97 -6.32
C PRO A 219 24.95 -6.45 -6.39
N LYS A 220 25.24 -5.86 -7.56
CA LYS A 220 25.24 -4.40 -7.70
C LYS A 220 23.87 -3.77 -7.51
N ILE A 221 22.79 -4.38 -8.02
CA ILE A 221 21.43 -3.92 -7.75
C ILE A 221 21.13 -4.04 -6.27
N TRP A 222 21.50 -5.16 -5.65
CA TRP A 222 21.28 -5.41 -4.24
C TRP A 222 21.99 -4.38 -3.36
N GLU A 223 23.25 -4.07 -3.63
CA GLU A 223 24.03 -3.02 -2.94
C GLU A 223 23.34 -1.65 -3.08
N THR A 224 22.85 -1.31 -4.29
CA THR A 224 22.12 -0.06 -4.51
C THR A 224 20.86 0.04 -3.66
N ILE A 225 20.13 -1.07 -3.50
CA ILE A 225 18.94 -1.13 -2.63
C ILE A 225 19.35 -0.93 -1.16
N ILE A 226 20.38 -1.62 -0.69
CA ILE A 226 20.87 -1.51 0.71
C ILE A 226 21.35 -0.09 0.99
N ASP A 227 22.15 0.48 0.11
CA ASP A 227 22.67 1.83 0.26
C ASP A 227 21.55 2.89 0.33
N GLY A 228 20.55 2.77 -0.53
CA GLY A 228 19.38 3.62 -0.51
C GLY A 228 18.62 3.50 0.80
N ALA A 229 18.31 2.27 1.21
CA ALA A 229 17.62 1.99 2.47
C ALA A 229 18.39 2.52 3.70
N TRP A 230 19.72 2.43 3.68
CA TRP A 230 20.56 2.98 4.74
C TRP A 230 20.58 4.52 4.75
N LYS A 231 20.62 5.16 3.58
CA LYS A 231 20.72 6.63 3.48
C LYS A 231 19.42 7.34 3.84
N ASN A 232 18.28 6.86 3.37
CA ASN A 232 17.00 7.57 3.48
C ASN A 232 15.79 6.67 3.79
N GLY A 233 16.03 5.37 4.09
CA GLY A 233 14.96 4.41 4.43
C GLY A 233 14.28 3.78 3.21
N GLU A 234 14.70 4.08 1.98
CA GLU A 234 14.07 3.58 0.75
C GLU A 234 15.09 3.20 -0.33
N PRO A 235 14.77 2.20 -1.19
CA PRO A 235 13.52 1.45 -1.21
C PRO A 235 13.43 0.38 -0.12
N GLY A 236 12.19 0.00 0.24
CA GLY A 236 11.93 -1.25 0.95
C GLY A 236 12.02 -2.45 0.01
N ILE A 237 11.87 -3.66 0.55
CA ILE A 237 11.83 -4.91 -0.22
C ILE A 237 10.59 -5.74 0.10
N VAL A 238 10.12 -6.51 -0.89
CA VAL A 238 9.00 -7.44 -0.77
C VAL A 238 9.41 -8.76 -1.40
N PHE A 239 9.50 -9.84 -0.62
CA PHE A 239 9.87 -11.17 -1.09
C PHE A 239 8.66 -11.86 -1.73
N LEU A 240 8.52 -11.73 -3.06
CA LEU A 240 7.33 -12.12 -3.80
C LEU A 240 7.07 -13.63 -3.76
N ASP A 241 8.09 -14.46 -3.91
CA ASP A 241 7.94 -15.92 -3.97
C ASP A 241 7.60 -16.50 -2.60
N THR A 242 8.24 -16.01 -1.53
CA THR A 242 7.92 -16.38 -0.15
C THR A 242 6.46 -16.09 0.16
N ILE A 243 6.00 -14.90 -0.15
CA ILE A 243 4.62 -14.47 0.06
C ILE A 243 3.65 -15.34 -0.73
N ASN A 244 3.92 -15.57 -2.03
CA ASN A 244 3.08 -16.40 -2.89
C ASN A 244 3.01 -17.85 -2.41
N THR A 245 4.08 -18.39 -1.85
CA THR A 245 4.10 -19.74 -1.26
C THR A 245 3.18 -19.82 -0.04
N TRP A 246 3.26 -18.86 0.88
CA TRP A 246 2.40 -18.85 2.07
C TRP A 246 0.93 -18.61 1.75
N VAL A 247 0.60 -17.81 0.75
CA VAL A 247 -0.78 -17.55 0.34
C VAL A 247 -1.39 -18.74 -0.39
N LYS A 248 -0.62 -19.45 -1.22
CA LYS A 248 -1.07 -20.72 -1.86
C LYS A 248 -1.49 -21.77 -0.84
N LEU A 249 -0.78 -21.87 0.29
CA LEU A 249 -1.11 -22.80 1.37
C LEU A 249 -2.46 -22.49 2.04
N ARG A 250 -2.94 -21.25 1.95
CA ARG A 250 -4.21 -20.84 2.60
C ARG A 250 -5.39 -20.67 1.64
N ARG A 251 -5.16 -20.34 0.38
CA ARG A 251 -6.24 -20.03 -0.58
C ARG A 251 -5.80 -20.30 -2.01
N GLN A 252 -5.80 -21.36 -2.60
CA GLN A 252 -5.62 -21.71 -4.03
C GLN A 252 -5.52 -20.56 -5.09
N THR A 253 -5.23 -19.34 -4.71
CA THR A 253 -5.15 -18.15 -5.56
C THR A 253 -3.73 -17.61 -5.55
N ARG A 254 -3.14 -17.48 -6.73
CA ARG A 254 -1.83 -16.86 -6.94
C ARG A 254 -1.90 -15.37 -6.59
N VAL A 255 -1.03 -14.91 -5.70
CA VAL A 255 -0.88 -13.48 -5.40
C VAL A 255 0.11 -12.90 -6.41
N GLU A 256 -0.37 -12.04 -7.27
CA GLU A 256 0.49 -11.15 -8.03
C GLU A 256 1.02 -10.03 -7.12
N SER A 257 2.14 -9.42 -7.47
CA SER A 257 2.87 -8.45 -6.65
C SER A 257 2.01 -7.33 -6.02
N SER A 258 0.92 -6.97 -6.70
CA SER A 258 -0.02 -5.93 -6.24
C SER A 258 -0.97 -6.38 -5.14
N ARG A 259 -1.16 -7.69 -4.95
CA ARG A 259 -2.14 -8.25 -3.99
C ARG A 259 -1.57 -8.57 -2.62
N PHE A 260 -0.27 -8.42 -2.41
CA PHE A 260 0.34 -8.77 -1.13
C PHE A 260 -0.14 -7.90 0.02
N TYR A 261 -0.31 -6.62 -0.21
CA TYR A 261 -0.90 -5.73 0.79
C TYR A 261 -2.39 -6.02 1.06
N HIS A 262 -3.02 -6.87 0.23
CA HIS A 262 -4.38 -7.37 0.43
C HIS A 262 -4.51 -8.52 1.42
N THR A 263 -3.45 -9.20 1.78
CA THR A 263 -3.57 -10.33 2.74
C THR A 263 -3.91 -9.83 4.14
N VAL A 264 -3.67 -8.57 4.39
CA VAL A 264 -4.09 -7.85 5.61
C VAL A 264 -5.28 -6.93 5.34
N LEU A 265 -5.62 -6.67 4.05
CA LEU A 265 -6.60 -5.67 3.64
C LEU A 265 -7.58 -6.25 2.62
N VAL A 266 -8.81 -6.26 3.01
CA VAL A 266 -9.99 -6.67 2.24
C VAL A 266 -9.99 -6.02 0.84
N THR A 267 -10.21 -6.82 -0.21
CA THR A 267 -10.57 -6.35 -1.55
C THR A 267 -11.90 -5.61 -1.43
N LEU A 268 -11.89 -4.31 -1.41
CA LEU A 268 -13.12 -3.53 -1.44
C LEU A 268 -13.48 -3.25 -2.89
N ASP A 269 -14.67 -3.68 -3.27
CA ASP A 269 -15.35 -3.26 -4.47
C ASP A 269 -15.55 -1.72 -4.40
N PRO A 270 -15.13 -0.95 -5.42
CA PRO A 270 -15.34 0.50 -5.45
C PRO A 270 -16.81 0.92 -5.26
N SER A 271 -17.78 0.04 -5.53
CA SER A 271 -19.21 0.29 -5.32
C SER A 271 -19.60 0.48 -3.84
N ILE A 272 -18.72 0.16 -2.89
CA ILE A 272 -18.95 0.35 -1.45
C ILE A 272 -18.96 1.84 -1.06
N PHE A 273 -18.33 2.70 -1.87
CA PHE A 273 -18.27 4.15 -1.61
C PHE A 273 -19.53 4.92 -2.06
N HIS A 274 -20.49 4.26 -2.72
CA HIS A 274 -21.71 4.87 -3.24
C HIS A 274 -22.99 4.47 -2.47
N ARG A 275 -22.86 3.99 -1.24
CA ARG A 275 -24.04 3.74 -0.39
C ARG A 275 -23.97 4.45 0.93
#